data_149d778b4180abe1f354a149da355972
#
_entry.id   149d778b4180abe1f354a149da355972
#
_cell.length_a   1.000
_cell.length_b   1.000
_cell.length_c   1.000
_cell.angle_alpha   90.00
_cell.angle_beta   90.00
_cell.angle_gamma   90.00
#
_symmetry.space_group_name_H-M   'P 1'
#
loop_
_entity.id
_entity.type
_entity.pdbx_description
1 polymer ?
#
loop_
_entity_poly.entity_id
_entity_poly.type
_entity_poly.pdbx_seq_one_letter_code
_entity_poly.pdbx_strand_id
1 'polypeptide(L)'
;MLRNLGIMKNSIKRAQKELVHSAERENFCPWGKRIFAMAAVAMMTVVSAQAQELETDDLGIFNHASLSVGVGTTGITADLALPITPYVAVRGGADIFPFKYSTDLNIEYRNAVAQAALPETVAVTGKLAMTSGHLLFDFFPSNQSSFHITAGAYLGSDKVAEVYNKEDGALAAVAAYNRVVPNSQKAGYMLGDYFLTPDENGNVNGSVTVAKFRPYVGIGFGRPVPTKNRVACNFDLGVQFWGKPDVVCQGQKLEEEHLDGDDGGIVRTISKLSVWPVLNLRLAVRLF
;
A
#
# COMPACT_ATOMS: atom_id res chain seq x y z
N MET A 1 4.63 31.79 31.59
CA MET A 1 4.07 30.56 30.97
C MET A 1 3.18 30.84 29.75
N LEU A 2 2.30 31.83 29.76
CA LEU A 2 1.37 32.19 28.67
C LEU A 2 2.02 32.70 27.36
N ARG A 3 3.24 33.26 27.41
CA ARG A 3 3.95 33.80 26.23
C ARG A 3 4.49 32.71 25.29
N ASN A 4 4.84 31.54 25.81
CA ASN A 4 5.34 30.41 25.03
C ASN A 4 4.22 29.68 24.28
N LEU A 5 2.97 29.67 24.78
CA LEU A 5 1.82 29.09 24.10
C LEU A 5 1.45 29.87 22.83
N GLY A 6 1.60 31.17 22.81
CA GLY A 6 1.34 32.05 21.66
C GLY A 6 2.31 31.81 20.50
N ILE A 7 3.60 31.61 20.84
CA ILE A 7 4.65 31.34 19.84
C ILE A 7 4.47 29.97 19.22
N MET A 8 4.12 28.97 20.02
CA MET A 8 3.85 27.60 19.53
C MET A 8 2.62 27.53 18.62
N LYS A 9 1.53 28.23 18.95
CA LYS A 9 0.35 28.34 18.09
C LYS A 9 0.64 28.98 16.73
N ASN A 10 1.51 30.02 16.72
CA ASN A 10 1.87 30.69 15.47
C ASN A 10 2.82 29.85 14.60
N SER A 11 3.72 29.07 15.20
CA SER A 11 4.59 28.13 14.48
C SER A 11 3.80 27.00 13.85
N ILE A 12 2.80 26.45 14.55
CA ILE A 12 1.89 25.41 14.03
C ILE A 12 1.08 25.95 12.85
N LYS A 13 0.53 27.17 12.95
CA LYS A 13 -0.22 27.80 11.85
C LYS A 13 0.65 28.07 10.61
N ARG A 14 1.93 28.40 10.78
CA ARG A 14 2.88 28.58 9.67
C ARG A 14 3.19 27.24 9.00
N ALA A 15 3.49 26.20 9.77
CA ALA A 15 3.73 24.86 9.26
C ALA A 15 2.51 24.29 8.51
N GLN A 16 1.27 24.58 8.99
CA GLN A 16 0.04 24.24 8.29
C GLN A 16 -0.05 24.91 6.91
N LYS A 17 0.27 26.19 6.83
CA LYS A 17 0.19 26.96 5.58
C LYS A 17 1.24 26.50 4.56
N GLU A 18 2.43 26.13 5.00
CA GLU A 18 3.50 25.61 4.14
C GLU A 18 3.19 24.20 3.62
N LEU A 19 2.64 23.31 4.49
CA LEU A 19 2.22 21.95 4.09
C LEU A 19 1.06 21.98 3.07
N VAL A 20 0.08 22.85 3.25
CA VAL A 20 -1.01 23.02 2.28
C VAL A 20 -0.48 23.55 0.95
N HIS A 21 0.47 24.47 0.98
CA HIS A 21 1.06 25.07 -0.23
C HIS A 21 2.02 24.12 -0.97
N SER A 22 2.69 23.21 -0.27
CA SER A 22 3.50 22.15 -0.90
C SER A 22 2.63 21.07 -1.54
N ALA A 23 1.49 20.72 -0.94
CA ALA A 23 0.54 19.75 -1.47
C ALA A 23 -0.19 20.25 -2.75
N GLU A 24 -0.24 21.58 -2.98
CA GLU A 24 -0.83 22.16 -4.20
C GLU A 24 0.10 22.06 -5.41
N ARG A 25 1.40 21.87 -5.25
CA ARG A 25 2.38 21.87 -6.33
C ARG A 25 2.62 20.51 -6.99
N GLU A 26 2.23 19.42 -6.36
CA GLU A 26 2.39 18.09 -6.93
C GLU A 26 1.09 17.63 -7.59
N ASN A 27 1.21 17.07 -8.80
CA ASN A 27 0.09 16.52 -9.59
C ASN A 27 -0.45 15.21 -8.98
N PHE A 28 -0.77 15.24 -7.70
CA PHE A 28 -1.44 14.13 -7.03
C PHE A 28 -2.92 14.08 -7.42
N CYS A 29 -3.41 12.88 -7.67
CA CYS A 29 -4.82 12.60 -7.89
C CYS A 29 -5.69 13.31 -6.81
N PRO A 30 -6.79 13.99 -7.18
CA PRO A 30 -7.59 14.82 -6.25
C PRO A 30 -8.09 14.06 -5.01
N TRP A 31 -8.17 12.75 -5.07
CA TRP A 31 -8.55 11.88 -3.96
C TRP A 31 -7.40 11.67 -2.97
N GLY A 32 -6.18 11.53 -3.47
CA GLY A 32 -4.96 11.43 -2.63
C GLY A 32 -4.72 12.68 -1.81
N LYS A 33 -4.99 13.88 -2.40
CA LYS A 33 -4.91 15.17 -1.69
C LYS A 33 -5.91 15.25 -0.54
N ARG A 34 -7.13 14.75 -0.73
CA ARG A 34 -8.18 14.74 0.32
C ARG A 34 -7.85 13.80 1.46
N ILE A 35 -7.32 12.62 1.17
CA ILE A 35 -6.92 11.64 2.18
C ILE A 35 -5.72 12.15 2.98
N PHE A 36 -4.72 12.73 2.32
CA PHE A 36 -3.55 13.30 2.97
C PHE A 36 -3.91 14.52 3.83
N ALA A 37 -4.79 15.39 3.34
CA ALA A 37 -5.29 16.54 4.10
C ALA A 37 -6.14 16.09 5.29
N MET A 38 -6.99 15.08 5.17
CA MET A 38 -7.78 14.54 6.28
C MET A 38 -6.90 13.85 7.32
N ALA A 39 -5.88 13.10 6.91
CA ALA A 39 -4.91 12.49 7.82
C ALA A 39 -4.08 13.55 8.56
N ALA A 40 -3.63 14.61 7.85
CA ALA A 40 -2.90 15.71 8.45
C ALA A 40 -3.76 16.53 9.44
N VAL A 41 -5.03 16.77 9.11
CA VAL A 41 -5.98 17.46 10.02
C VAL A 41 -6.31 16.58 11.22
N ALA A 42 -6.51 15.27 11.05
CA ALA A 42 -6.70 14.33 12.15
C ALA A 42 -5.47 14.27 13.06
N MET A 43 -4.25 14.27 12.51
CA MET A 43 -3.02 14.36 13.31
C MET A 43 -2.93 15.65 14.12
N MET A 44 -3.38 16.78 13.58
CA MET A 44 -3.29 18.08 14.25
C MET A 44 -4.34 18.30 15.33
N THR A 45 -5.54 17.74 15.18
CA THR A 45 -6.58 17.80 16.22
C THR A 45 -6.23 16.98 17.45
N VAL A 46 -5.45 15.89 17.25
CA VAL A 46 -5.00 15.00 18.33
C VAL A 46 -3.87 15.64 19.17
N VAL A 47 -2.98 16.45 18.56
CA VAL A 47 -1.93 17.17 19.29
C VAL A 47 -2.51 18.19 20.28
N SER A 48 -3.70 18.69 20.04
CA SER A 48 -4.39 19.64 20.96
C SER A 48 -5.18 18.96 22.08
N ALA A 49 -5.42 17.65 22.02
CA ALA A 49 -6.16 16.89 23.04
C ALA A 49 -5.25 16.32 24.17
N GLN A 50 -3.97 16.69 24.21
CA GLN A 50 -2.96 16.10 25.12
C GLN A 50 -3.01 16.58 26.58
N ALA A 51 -4.09 17.15 27.06
CA ALA A 51 -4.11 17.78 28.38
C ALA A 51 -4.79 16.94 29.49
N GLN A 52 -5.01 15.64 29.30
CA GLN A 52 -5.40 14.77 30.42
C GLN A 52 -4.24 13.81 30.73
N GLU A 53 -3.47 14.11 31.78
CA GLU A 53 -2.63 13.11 32.46
C GLU A 53 -3.57 12.02 33.01
N LEU A 54 -3.42 10.81 32.48
CA LEU A 54 -4.05 9.62 33.03
C LEU A 54 -3.14 9.10 34.15
N GLU A 55 -3.72 8.69 35.27
CA GLU A 55 -3.01 7.88 36.26
C GLU A 55 -2.39 6.68 35.54
N THR A 56 -1.16 6.37 35.88
CA THR A 56 -0.38 5.26 35.31
C THR A 56 -0.97 3.97 35.85
N ASP A 57 -2.04 3.50 35.22
CA ASP A 57 -2.57 2.15 35.49
C ASP A 57 -1.61 1.11 34.93
N ASP A 58 -1.29 0.11 35.76
CA ASP A 58 -0.49 -1.03 35.32
C ASP A 58 -1.23 -1.79 34.23
N LEU A 59 -0.55 -1.96 33.07
CA LEU A 59 -1.08 -2.76 31.98
C LEU A 59 -1.14 -4.22 32.41
N GLY A 60 -2.35 -4.75 32.51
CA GLY A 60 -2.65 -6.15 32.80
C GLY A 60 -3.34 -6.85 31.64
N ILE A 61 -3.74 -8.09 31.83
CA ILE A 61 -4.39 -8.91 30.79
C ILE A 61 -5.73 -8.25 30.39
N PHE A 62 -5.76 -7.66 29.19
CA PHE A 62 -6.93 -7.06 28.54
C PHE A 62 -7.66 -6.01 29.39
N ASN A 63 -6.95 -5.38 30.35
CA ASN A 63 -7.55 -4.36 31.22
C ASN A 63 -7.76 -3.01 30.53
N HIS A 64 -7.14 -2.80 29.36
CA HIS A 64 -7.26 -1.63 28.52
C HIS A 64 -7.46 -2.02 27.06
N ALA A 65 -8.07 -1.14 26.29
CA ALA A 65 -8.15 -1.27 24.84
C ALA A 65 -7.82 0.06 24.17
N SER A 66 -7.23 -0.01 23.02
CA SER A 66 -7.00 1.17 22.17
C SER A 66 -7.40 0.90 20.72
N LEU A 67 -7.94 1.91 20.08
CA LEU A 67 -8.19 1.94 18.66
C LEU A 67 -7.14 2.81 18.00
N SER A 68 -6.57 2.36 16.89
CA SER A 68 -5.64 3.16 16.11
C SER A 68 -6.01 3.22 14.64
N VAL A 69 -5.65 4.33 14.02
CA VAL A 69 -5.71 4.53 12.58
C VAL A 69 -4.35 5.00 12.10
N GLY A 70 -3.93 4.53 10.94
CA GLY A 70 -2.61 4.84 10.41
C GLY A 70 -2.57 4.88 8.90
N VAL A 71 -1.41 5.32 8.41
CA VAL A 71 -1.07 5.33 6.98
C VAL A 71 0.36 4.82 6.80
N GLY A 72 0.56 4.06 5.75
CA GLY A 72 1.86 3.49 5.47
C GLY A 72 1.98 2.87 4.10
N THR A 73 3.03 2.07 3.92
CA THR A 73 3.29 1.35 2.66
C THR A 73 2.28 0.22 2.39
N THR A 74 1.50 -0.17 3.40
CA THR A 74 0.38 -1.10 3.27
C THR A 74 -0.96 -0.40 3.03
N GLY A 75 -0.95 0.96 3.01
CA GLY A 75 -2.12 1.79 2.79
C GLY A 75 -2.66 2.43 4.06
N ILE A 76 -3.97 2.44 4.20
CA ILE A 76 -4.68 2.92 5.39
C ILE A 76 -4.90 1.73 6.31
N THR A 77 -4.49 1.87 7.56
CA THR A 77 -4.56 0.83 8.59
C THR A 77 -5.56 1.23 9.68
N ALA A 78 -6.33 0.28 10.17
CA ALA A 78 -7.15 0.41 11.38
C ALA A 78 -6.92 -0.79 12.29
N ASP A 79 -6.53 -0.55 13.54
CA ASP A 79 -6.15 -1.59 14.51
C ASP A 79 -6.91 -1.44 15.82
N LEU A 80 -7.20 -2.56 16.45
CA LEU A 80 -7.53 -2.69 17.86
C LEU A 80 -6.32 -3.30 18.58
N ALA A 81 -5.87 -2.67 19.66
CA ALA A 81 -4.78 -3.20 20.48
C ALA A 81 -5.22 -3.41 21.93
N LEU A 82 -4.72 -4.50 22.49
CA LEU A 82 -4.98 -4.95 23.86
C LEU A 82 -3.66 -5.29 24.52
N PRO A 83 -3.41 -4.90 25.80
CA PRO A 83 -2.25 -5.35 26.54
C PRO A 83 -2.47 -6.78 27.03
N ILE A 84 -1.43 -7.61 26.96
CA ILE A 84 -1.39 -8.93 27.59
C ILE A 84 -0.64 -8.82 28.91
N THR A 85 0.48 -8.10 28.87
CA THR A 85 1.34 -7.76 30.00
C THR A 85 1.93 -6.36 29.78
N PRO A 86 2.60 -5.76 30.77
CA PRO A 86 3.36 -4.52 30.54
C PRO A 86 4.43 -4.60 29.45
N TYR A 87 4.85 -5.83 29.10
CA TYR A 87 5.90 -6.12 28.11
C TYR A 87 5.35 -6.66 26.78
N VAL A 88 4.08 -7.01 26.71
CA VAL A 88 3.48 -7.62 25.51
C VAL A 88 2.10 -7.03 25.24
N ALA A 89 1.90 -6.56 24.03
CA ALA A 89 0.59 -6.19 23.53
C ALA A 89 0.24 -6.98 22.26
N VAL A 90 -1.04 -7.25 22.05
CA VAL A 90 -1.56 -7.85 20.82
C VAL A 90 -2.33 -6.78 20.05
N ARG A 91 -2.13 -6.77 18.72
CA ARG A 91 -2.85 -5.91 17.79
C ARG A 91 -3.51 -6.75 16.70
N GLY A 92 -4.79 -6.50 16.47
CA GLY A 92 -5.51 -7.05 15.32
C GLY A 92 -6.11 -5.92 14.51
N GLY A 93 -6.01 -6.00 13.20
CA GLY A 93 -6.48 -4.91 12.35
C GLY A 93 -6.61 -5.28 10.88
N ALA A 94 -6.89 -4.27 10.08
CA ALA A 94 -7.01 -4.39 8.64
C ALA A 94 -6.34 -3.22 7.92
N ASP A 95 -5.79 -3.52 6.74
CA ASP A 95 -5.14 -2.57 5.85
C ASP A 95 -5.87 -2.54 4.51
N ILE A 96 -6.02 -1.35 3.95
CA ILE A 96 -6.59 -1.14 2.63
C ILE A 96 -5.72 -0.16 1.85
N PHE A 97 -5.27 -0.57 0.67
CA PHE A 97 -4.50 0.28 -0.23
C PHE A 97 -5.33 0.66 -1.47
N PRO A 98 -6.10 1.74 -1.44
CA PRO A 98 -7.03 2.11 -2.50
C PRO A 98 -6.36 2.96 -3.59
N PHE A 99 -5.24 2.49 -4.17
CA PHE A 99 -4.52 3.25 -5.19
C PHE A 99 -4.82 2.75 -6.59
N LYS A 100 -5.19 3.67 -7.49
CA LYS A 100 -5.40 3.42 -8.92
C LYS A 100 -4.65 4.47 -9.73
N TYR A 101 -3.98 4.01 -10.77
CA TYR A 101 -3.29 4.87 -11.72
C TYR A 101 -3.67 4.45 -13.14
N SER A 102 -4.02 5.41 -13.99
CA SER A 102 -4.35 5.14 -15.39
C SER A 102 -3.24 5.70 -16.28
N THR A 103 -2.86 4.92 -17.28
CA THR A 103 -1.87 5.28 -18.29
C THR A 103 -2.26 4.67 -19.63
N ASP A 104 -1.62 5.15 -20.70
CA ASP A 104 -1.81 4.59 -22.03
C ASP A 104 -0.67 3.61 -22.32
N LEU A 105 -1.02 2.43 -22.85
CA LEU A 105 -0.07 1.45 -23.39
C LEU A 105 -0.05 1.54 -24.90
N ASN A 106 1.13 1.53 -25.48
CA ASN A 106 1.32 1.45 -26.92
C ASN A 106 1.07 0.04 -27.42
N ILE A 107 0.36 -0.07 -28.56
CA ILE A 107 0.12 -1.33 -29.24
C ILE A 107 1.19 -1.48 -30.35
N GLU A 108 1.86 -2.60 -30.34
CA GLU A 108 2.87 -2.93 -31.36
C GLU A 108 2.26 -3.76 -32.48
N TYR A 109 2.48 -3.31 -33.69
CA TYR A 109 2.03 -3.98 -34.91
C TYR A 109 3.24 -4.49 -35.69
N ARG A 110 3.19 -5.76 -36.06
CA ARG A 110 4.20 -6.37 -36.94
C ARG A 110 3.88 -6.18 -38.43
N ASN A 111 2.74 -5.55 -38.72
CA ASN A 111 2.28 -5.29 -40.09
C ASN A 111 1.87 -3.81 -40.21
N ALA A 112 2.48 -3.08 -41.15
CA ALA A 112 2.23 -1.66 -41.38
C ALA A 112 0.77 -1.34 -41.79
N VAL A 113 0.08 -2.26 -42.47
CA VAL A 113 -1.34 -2.07 -42.84
C VAL A 113 -2.24 -2.11 -41.62
N ALA A 114 -1.94 -3.00 -40.66
CA ALA A 114 -2.67 -3.08 -39.41
C ALA A 114 -2.43 -1.84 -38.54
N GLN A 115 -1.22 -1.33 -38.52
CA GLN A 115 -0.87 -0.11 -37.78
C GLN A 115 -1.66 1.12 -38.28
N ALA A 116 -1.90 1.22 -39.56
CA ALA A 116 -2.66 2.33 -40.15
C ALA A 116 -4.16 2.28 -39.89
N ALA A 117 -4.72 1.09 -39.56
CA ALA A 117 -6.14 0.85 -39.48
C ALA A 117 -6.68 0.60 -38.06
N LEU A 118 -5.80 0.34 -37.10
CA LEU A 118 -6.17 -0.09 -35.74
C LEU A 118 -5.63 0.91 -34.68
N PRO A 119 -6.17 0.91 -33.46
CA PRO A 119 -5.75 1.82 -32.39
C PRO A 119 -4.26 1.68 -32.05
N GLU A 120 -3.53 2.79 -31.97
CA GLU A 120 -2.09 2.79 -31.60
C GLU A 120 -1.88 2.68 -30.08
N THR A 121 -2.88 3.06 -29.29
CA THR A 121 -2.79 3.04 -27.83
C THR A 121 -4.05 2.48 -27.19
N VAL A 122 -3.90 1.96 -25.97
CA VAL A 122 -5.02 1.56 -25.12
C VAL A 122 -4.86 2.15 -23.71
N ALA A 123 -5.92 2.79 -23.22
CA ALA A 123 -5.97 3.27 -21.86
C ALA A 123 -6.13 2.10 -20.88
N VAL A 124 -5.16 1.93 -20.00
CA VAL A 124 -5.17 0.90 -18.95
C VAL A 124 -5.19 1.51 -17.56
N THR A 125 -5.74 0.79 -16.62
CA THR A 125 -5.74 1.14 -15.21
C THR A 125 -4.95 0.12 -14.43
N GLY A 126 -3.89 0.58 -13.79
CA GLY A 126 -3.18 -0.16 -12.74
C GLY A 126 -3.85 0.09 -11.39
N LYS A 127 -4.18 -0.98 -10.69
CA LYS A 127 -4.75 -0.95 -9.35
C LYS A 127 -3.83 -1.71 -8.40
N LEU A 128 -3.38 -1.04 -7.33
CA LEU A 128 -2.80 -1.73 -6.18
C LEU A 128 -3.94 -2.15 -5.26
N ALA A 129 -4.13 -3.47 -5.12
CA ALA A 129 -5.27 -4.07 -4.43
C ALA A 129 -4.84 -4.81 -3.16
N MET A 130 -3.95 -4.18 -2.37
CA MET A 130 -3.51 -4.77 -1.11
C MET A 130 -4.56 -4.54 -0.03
N THR A 131 -5.42 -5.53 0.15
CA THR A 131 -6.33 -5.60 1.30
C THR A 131 -5.90 -6.77 2.16
N SER A 132 -5.62 -6.53 3.43
CA SER A 132 -5.20 -7.56 4.38
C SER A 132 -5.72 -7.30 5.77
N GLY A 133 -6.00 -8.38 6.50
CA GLY A 133 -6.09 -8.35 7.96
C GLY A 133 -4.74 -8.74 8.55
N HIS A 134 -4.47 -8.33 9.77
CA HIS A 134 -3.24 -8.71 10.46
C HIS A 134 -3.48 -9.01 11.93
N LEU A 135 -2.60 -9.85 12.47
CA LEU A 135 -2.46 -10.13 13.89
C LEU A 135 -0.98 -10.02 14.26
N LEU A 136 -0.67 -9.06 15.13
CA LEU A 136 0.68 -8.69 15.48
C LEU A 136 0.84 -8.69 17.00
N PHE A 137 2.04 -9.07 17.47
CA PHE A 137 2.45 -9.04 18.85
C PHE A 137 3.62 -8.07 18.99
N ASP A 138 3.48 -7.10 19.90
CA ASP A 138 4.50 -6.11 20.21
C ASP A 138 5.17 -6.48 21.54
N PHE A 139 6.48 -6.63 21.50
CA PHE A 139 7.32 -7.00 22.64
C PHE A 139 8.15 -5.80 23.07
N PHE A 140 7.97 -5.36 24.30
CA PHE A 140 8.66 -4.21 24.90
C PHE A 140 9.78 -4.70 25.80
N PRO A 141 11.04 -4.23 25.64
CA PRO A 141 12.16 -4.64 26.51
C PRO A 141 12.01 -4.12 27.96
N SER A 142 11.19 -3.08 28.16
CA SER A 142 10.88 -2.51 29.48
C SER A 142 9.46 -2.00 29.50
N ASN A 143 8.81 -2.01 30.67
CA ASN A 143 7.46 -1.47 30.88
C ASN A 143 7.37 0.05 30.61
N GLN A 144 8.50 0.77 30.65
CA GLN A 144 8.58 2.20 30.34
C GLN A 144 9.05 2.49 28.92
N SER A 145 9.51 1.46 28.18
CA SER A 145 10.01 1.64 26.82
C SER A 145 8.88 1.95 25.84
N SER A 146 9.15 2.89 24.95
CA SER A 146 8.37 3.10 23.74
C SER A 146 8.89 2.27 22.57
N PHE A 147 10.14 1.79 22.62
CA PHE A 147 10.69 0.88 21.63
C PHE A 147 10.09 -0.51 21.82
N HIS A 148 9.74 -1.14 20.70
CA HIS A 148 9.21 -2.50 20.67
C HIS A 148 9.69 -3.26 19.44
N ILE A 149 9.70 -4.59 19.56
CA ILE A 149 9.88 -5.52 18.47
C ILE A 149 8.51 -6.12 18.17
N THR A 150 8.13 -6.15 16.91
CA THR A 150 6.86 -6.69 16.47
C THR A 150 7.06 -7.97 15.67
N ALA A 151 6.27 -8.99 15.96
CA ALA A 151 6.18 -10.21 15.17
C ALA A 151 4.73 -10.61 14.97
N GLY A 152 4.41 -11.21 13.83
CA GLY A 152 3.06 -11.68 13.56
C GLY A 152 2.85 -12.04 12.10
N ALA A 153 1.64 -11.88 11.62
CA ALA A 153 1.30 -12.21 10.25
C ALA A 153 0.18 -11.34 9.69
N TYR A 154 0.23 -11.19 8.38
CA TYR A 154 -0.84 -10.61 7.56
C TYR A 154 -1.52 -11.73 6.77
N LEU A 155 -2.85 -11.64 6.65
CA LEU A 155 -3.69 -12.50 5.82
C LEU A 155 -4.44 -11.60 4.85
N GLY A 156 -4.26 -11.80 3.55
CA GLY A 156 -4.87 -10.89 2.59
C GLY A 156 -5.14 -11.50 1.24
N SER A 157 -5.58 -10.64 0.32
CA SER A 157 -5.71 -11.00 -1.09
C SER A 157 -4.38 -11.49 -1.64
N ASP A 158 -4.42 -12.54 -2.46
CA ASP A 158 -3.26 -13.01 -3.23
C ASP A 158 -2.87 -12.01 -4.34
N LYS A 159 -3.83 -11.29 -4.92
CA LYS A 159 -3.58 -10.27 -5.93
C LYS A 159 -3.22 -8.94 -5.26
N VAL A 160 -1.98 -8.49 -5.46
CA VAL A 160 -1.49 -7.21 -4.89
C VAL A 160 -1.48 -6.08 -5.92
N ALA A 161 -1.36 -6.43 -7.20
CA ALA A 161 -1.48 -5.48 -8.30
C ALA A 161 -2.32 -6.09 -9.43
N GLU A 162 -3.13 -5.28 -10.06
CA GLU A 162 -3.95 -5.62 -11.22
C GLU A 162 -3.82 -4.54 -12.29
N VAL A 163 -3.77 -4.95 -13.55
CA VAL A 163 -3.81 -4.06 -14.72
C VAL A 163 -4.95 -4.52 -15.60
N TYR A 164 -5.81 -3.59 -16.00
CA TYR A 164 -6.95 -3.88 -16.86
C TYR A 164 -7.29 -2.66 -17.73
N ASN A 165 -8.00 -2.88 -18.85
CA ASN A 165 -8.47 -1.79 -19.68
C ASN A 165 -9.37 -0.85 -18.90
N LYS A 166 -9.27 0.44 -19.20
CA LYS A 166 -10.21 1.44 -18.67
C LYS A 166 -11.62 1.24 -19.23
N GLU A 167 -11.71 0.86 -20.49
CA GLU A 167 -12.96 0.55 -21.19
C GLU A 167 -12.96 -0.91 -21.61
N ASP A 168 -14.02 -1.64 -21.30
CA ASP A 168 -14.17 -3.05 -21.67
C ASP A 168 -14.19 -3.21 -23.19
N GLY A 169 -13.43 -4.17 -23.71
CA GLY A 169 -13.32 -4.42 -25.13
C GLY A 169 -12.59 -3.34 -25.95
N ALA A 170 -11.79 -2.49 -25.30
CA ALA A 170 -11.07 -1.39 -25.99
C ALA A 170 -10.20 -1.87 -27.16
N LEU A 171 -9.72 -3.11 -27.13
CA LEU A 171 -8.93 -3.75 -28.19
C LEU A 171 -9.70 -4.83 -28.95
N ALA A 172 -11.03 -4.78 -28.99
CA ALA A 172 -11.84 -5.77 -29.72
C ALA A 172 -11.48 -5.83 -31.22
N ALA A 173 -11.15 -4.69 -31.85
CA ALA A 173 -10.69 -4.65 -33.22
C ALA A 173 -9.33 -5.36 -33.41
N VAL A 174 -8.42 -5.20 -32.45
CA VAL A 174 -7.10 -5.88 -32.43
C VAL A 174 -7.29 -7.37 -32.20
N ALA A 175 -8.19 -7.78 -31.31
CA ALA A 175 -8.53 -9.17 -31.07
C ALA A 175 -9.12 -9.82 -32.32
N ALA A 176 -10.03 -9.14 -33.01
CA ALA A 176 -10.62 -9.60 -34.29
C ALA A 176 -9.54 -9.76 -35.37
N TYR A 177 -8.62 -8.79 -35.51
CA TYR A 177 -7.47 -8.88 -36.42
C TYR A 177 -6.61 -10.12 -36.08
N ASN A 178 -6.29 -10.34 -34.80
CA ASN A 178 -5.45 -11.43 -34.34
C ASN A 178 -6.04 -12.85 -34.60
N ARG A 179 -7.36 -12.95 -34.83
CA ARG A 179 -8.03 -14.22 -35.17
C ARG A 179 -7.77 -14.67 -36.61
N VAL A 180 -7.53 -13.73 -37.52
CA VAL A 180 -7.44 -14.01 -38.96
C VAL A 180 -6.00 -14.01 -39.48
N VAL A 181 -5.04 -13.56 -38.68
CA VAL A 181 -3.62 -13.49 -39.06
C VAL A 181 -2.80 -14.60 -38.40
N PRO A 182 -1.68 -15.02 -39.02
CA PRO A 182 -0.74 -15.97 -38.40
C PRO A 182 -0.07 -15.34 -37.17
N ASN A 183 0.43 -16.19 -36.26
CA ASN A 183 1.06 -15.75 -35.00
C ASN A 183 2.20 -14.74 -35.20
N SER A 184 2.95 -14.83 -36.31
CA SER A 184 4.04 -13.93 -36.66
C SER A 184 3.58 -12.49 -36.99
N GLN A 185 2.29 -12.28 -37.24
CA GLN A 185 1.71 -10.98 -37.62
C GLN A 185 0.72 -10.43 -36.59
N LYS A 186 0.55 -11.11 -35.46
CA LYS A 186 -0.35 -10.65 -34.40
C LYS A 186 0.10 -9.31 -33.85
N ALA A 187 -0.86 -8.49 -33.50
CA ALA A 187 -0.70 -7.23 -32.79
C ALA A 187 -0.86 -7.45 -31.27
N GLY A 188 -0.10 -6.69 -30.48
CA GLY A 188 -0.12 -6.83 -29.03
C GLY A 188 0.59 -5.69 -28.35
N TYR A 189 0.88 -5.85 -27.08
CA TYR A 189 1.57 -4.87 -26.25
C TYR A 189 2.76 -5.52 -25.55
N MET A 190 3.78 -4.71 -25.24
CA MET A 190 4.95 -5.16 -24.51
C MET A 190 4.74 -4.96 -23.01
N LEU A 191 4.99 -5.99 -22.22
CA LEU A 191 5.10 -5.91 -20.77
C LEU A 191 6.53 -6.34 -20.39
N GLY A 192 7.44 -5.37 -20.30
CA GLY A 192 8.87 -5.66 -20.25
C GLY A 192 9.31 -6.35 -21.54
N ASP A 193 9.82 -7.57 -21.44
CA ASP A 193 10.31 -8.36 -22.58
C ASP A 193 9.25 -9.29 -23.19
N TYR A 194 8.04 -9.32 -22.61
CA TYR A 194 6.96 -10.17 -23.08
C TYR A 194 6.02 -9.46 -24.04
N PHE A 195 5.89 -10.04 -25.23
CA PHE A 195 4.87 -9.64 -26.19
C PHE A 195 3.55 -10.37 -25.88
N LEU A 196 2.55 -9.62 -25.47
CA LEU A 196 1.24 -10.13 -25.05
C LEU A 196 0.16 -9.65 -26.00
N THR A 197 -0.77 -10.53 -26.32
CA THR A 197 -1.96 -10.20 -27.12
C THR A 197 -3.17 -9.97 -26.23
N PRO A 198 -4.12 -9.09 -26.60
CA PRO A 198 -5.38 -8.97 -25.88
C PRO A 198 -6.16 -10.31 -25.90
N ASP A 199 -7.06 -10.48 -24.94
CA ASP A 199 -7.95 -11.64 -24.91
C ASP A 199 -8.97 -11.62 -26.08
N GLU A 200 -9.82 -12.66 -26.15
CA GLU A 200 -10.82 -12.77 -27.21
C GLU A 200 -11.85 -11.63 -27.24
N ASN A 201 -12.06 -10.95 -26.12
CA ASN A 201 -12.94 -9.80 -25.96
C ASN A 201 -12.24 -8.47 -26.19
N GLY A 202 -10.92 -8.46 -26.40
CA GLY A 202 -10.12 -7.27 -26.58
C GLY A 202 -9.71 -6.60 -25.27
N ASN A 203 -9.54 -7.39 -24.20
CA ASN A 203 -9.09 -6.89 -22.91
C ASN A 203 -7.63 -7.21 -22.64
N VAL A 204 -7.01 -6.30 -21.89
CA VAL A 204 -5.70 -6.50 -21.26
C VAL A 204 -5.96 -6.85 -19.80
N ASN A 205 -5.51 -8.01 -19.36
CA ASN A 205 -5.63 -8.45 -17.98
C ASN A 205 -4.28 -8.93 -17.46
N GLY A 206 -3.72 -8.22 -16.51
CA GLY A 206 -2.50 -8.58 -15.83
C GLY A 206 -2.67 -8.51 -14.32
N SER A 207 -2.03 -9.40 -13.59
CA SER A 207 -2.01 -9.36 -12.12
C SER A 207 -0.69 -9.87 -11.56
N VAL A 208 -0.30 -9.30 -10.42
CA VAL A 208 0.80 -9.81 -9.60
C VAL A 208 0.20 -10.48 -8.37
N THR A 209 0.54 -11.74 -8.18
CA THR A 209 0.03 -12.55 -7.07
C THR A 209 1.15 -12.92 -6.12
N VAL A 210 0.84 -12.92 -4.83
CA VAL A 210 1.75 -13.24 -3.72
C VAL A 210 1.07 -14.19 -2.75
N ALA A 211 1.81 -14.69 -1.76
CA ALA A 211 1.25 -15.53 -0.72
C ALA A 211 0.14 -14.79 0.07
N LYS A 212 -0.99 -15.49 0.34
CA LYS A 212 -2.08 -14.95 1.17
C LYS A 212 -1.66 -14.77 2.63
N PHE A 213 -0.87 -15.71 3.15
CA PHE A 213 -0.29 -15.66 4.48
C PHE A 213 1.12 -15.07 4.38
N ARG A 214 1.34 -13.97 5.10
CA ARG A 214 2.58 -13.17 5.02
C ARG A 214 3.11 -12.96 6.42
N PRO A 215 4.10 -13.74 6.87
CA PRO A 215 4.81 -13.48 8.12
C PRO A 215 5.37 -12.06 8.14
N TYR A 216 5.40 -11.47 9.32
CA TYR A 216 5.89 -10.11 9.53
C TYR A 216 6.83 -10.06 10.72
N VAL A 217 7.90 -9.29 10.59
CA VAL A 217 8.79 -8.90 11.67
C VAL A 217 9.16 -7.42 11.50
N GLY A 218 9.24 -6.72 12.62
CA GLY A 218 9.57 -5.29 12.60
C GLY A 218 10.00 -4.77 13.94
N ILE A 219 10.33 -3.51 13.96
CA ILE A 219 10.62 -2.70 15.13
C ILE A 219 9.74 -1.46 15.11
N GLY A 220 9.47 -0.89 16.26
CA GLY A 220 8.67 0.32 16.30
C GLY A 220 8.92 1.17 17.53
N PHE A 221 8.34 2.35 17.50
CA PHE A 221 8.34 3.33 18.57
C PHE A 221 6.91 3.79 18.86
N GLY A 222 6.62 3.99 20.13
CA GLY A 222 5.28 4.27 20.64
C GLY A 222 4.65 3.03 21.26
N ARG A 223 3.62 3.22 22.08
CA ARG A 223 2.83 2.13 22.65
C ARG A 223 1.48 2.05 21.94
N PRO A 224 1.10 0.88 21.41
CA PRO A 224 -0.21 0.70 20.78
C PRO A 224 -1.34 0.92 21.80
N VAL A 225 -1.11 0.57 23.07
CA VAL A 225 -1.98 0.95 24.19
C VAL A 225 -1.28 2.06 24.97
N PRO A 226 -1.72 3.33 24.84
CA PRO A 226 -1.09 4.46 25.53
C PRO A 226 -1.20 4.34 27.05
N THR A 227 -0.09 4.61 27.78
CA THR A 227 -0.04 4.51 29.23
C THR A 227 -0.08 5.86 29.96
N LYS A 228 0.54 6.89 29.39
CA LYS A 228 0.69 8.22 30.01
C LYS A 228 -0.39 9.20 29.54
N ASN A 229 -0.76 9.15 28.27
CA ASN A 229 -1.70 10.03 27.64
C ASN A 229 -2.82 9.18 27.02
N ARG A 230 -3.98 9.77 26.78
CA ARG A 230 -5.08 9.09 26.08
C ARG A 230 -4.75 8.79 24.62
N VAL A 231 -3.81 9.51 24.05
CA VAL A 231 -3.42 9.42 22.64
C VAL A 231 -1.92 9.22 22.53
N ALA A 232 -1.51 8.32 21.63
CA ALA A 232 -0.10 8.10 21.29
C ALA A 232 0.08 8.04 19.77
N CYS A 233 1.24 8.52 19.33
CA CYS A 233 1.71 8.35 17.97
C CYS A 233 2.68 7.15 17.95
N ASN A 234 2.48 6.23 17.02
CA ASN A 234 3.27 5.03 16.86
C ASN A 234 3.87 5.00 15.46
N PHE A 235 5.13 4.60 15.38
CA PHE A 235 5.87 4.40 14.14
C PHE A 235 6.40 2.98 14.11
N ASP A 236 6.12 2.26 13.03
CA ASP A 236 6.60 0.89 12.80
C ASP A 236 7.40 0.81 11.51
N LEU A 237 8.49 0.07 11.55
CA LEU A 237 9.32 -0.30 10.41
C LEU A 237 9.55 -1.80 10.44
N GLY A 238 9.24 -2.49 9.35
CA GLY A 238 9.41 -3.93 9.28
C GLY A 238 9.34 -4.47 7.88
N VAL A 239 9.23 -5.78 7.78
CA VAL A 239 9.14 -6.51 6.52
C VAL A 239 8.06 -7.58 6.59
N GLN A 240 7.25 -7.64 5.53
CA GLN A 240 6.36 -8.76 5.23
C GLN A 240 7.07 -9.71 4.27
N PHE A 241 7.01 -11.00 4.55
CA PHE A 241 7.51 -12.05 3.66
C PHE A 241 6.40 -12.48 2.71
N TRP A 242 6.52 -12.10 1.46
CA TRP A 242 5.49 -12.33 0.43
C TRP A 242 5.61 -13.68 -0.27
N GLY A 243 6.77 -14.36 -0.11
CA GLY A 243 7.16 -15.47 -0.96
C GLY A 243 7.58 -14.98 -2.34
N LYS A 244 7.62 -15.87 -3.31
CA LYS A 244 7.95 -15.52 -4.69
C LYS A 244 6.69 -14.95 -5.36
N PRO A 245 6.68 -13.68 -5.82
CA PRO A 245 5.57 -13.15 -6.58
C PRO A 245 5.46 -13.81 -7.95
N ASP A 246 4.24 -14.07 -8.39
CA ASP A 246 3.92 -14.56 -9.72
C ASP A 246 3.24 -13.48 -10.54
N VAL A 247 3.73 -13.27 -11.76
CA VAL A 247 3.08 -12.39 -12.74
C VAL A 247 2.18 -13.22 -13.62
N VAL A 248 0.90 -12.91 -13.62
CA VAL A 248 -0.12 -13.61 -14.41
C VAL A 248 -0.71 -12.64 -15.41
N CYS A 249 -0.63 -12.96 -16.71
CA CYS A 249 -1.23 -12.18 -17.78
C CYS A 249 -2.14 -13.08 -18.60
N GLN A 250 -3.34 -12.60 -18.92
CA GLN A 250 -4.35 -13.33 -19.68
C GLN A 250 -4.64 -14.74 -19.11
N GLY A 251 -4.56 -14.88 -17.76
CA GLY A 251 -4.75 -16.16 -17.09
C GLY A 251 -3.55 -17.12 -17.17
N GLN A 252 -2.47 -16.73 -17.84
CA GLN A 252 -1.23 -17.50 -17.94
C GLN A 252 -0.17 -16.91 -17.03
N LYS A 253 0.51 -17.78 -16.26
CA LYS A 253 1.67 -17.40 -15.47
C LYS A 253 2.86 -17.16 -16.40
N LEU A 254 3.46 -15.98 -16.32
CA LEU A 254 4.68 -15.66 -17.02
C LEU A 254 5.87 -16.25 -16.23
N GLU A 255 6.63 -17.14 -16.85
CA GLU A 255 7.83 -17.69 -16.27
C GLU A 255 9.02 -16.78 -16.61
N GLU A 256 10.02 -16.75 -15.73
CA GLU A 256 11.26 -16.01 -16.00
C GLU A 256 11.94 -16.61 -17.23
N GLU A 257 11.92 -15.91 -18.36
CA GLU A 257 12.75 -16.30 -19.50
C GLU A 257 14.22 -15.99 -19.20
N HIS A 258 15.08 -16.98 -19.46
CA HIS A 258 16.53 -16.79 -19.48
C HIS A 258 16.89 -16.02 -20.75
N LEU A 259 16.76 -14.71 -20.72
CA LEU A 259 17.36 -13.86 -21.74
C LEU A 259 18.83 -13.68 -21.35
N ASP A 260 19.72 -14.10 -22.26
CA ASP A 260 21.18 -13.85 -22.21
C ASP A 260 21.43 -12.34 -22.33
N GLY A 261 21.22 -11.58 -21.27
CA GLY A 261 21.46 -10.15 -21.20
C GLY A 261 21.34 -9.63 -19.77
N ASP A 262 22.21 -8.70 -19.40
CA ASP A 262 22.39 -8.14 -18.06
C ASP A 262 21.20 -7.26 -17.59
N ASP A 263 20.25 -6.97 -18.47
CA ASP A 263 19.02 -6.22 -18.20
C ASP A 263 17.86 -7.20 -17.93
N GLY A 264 17.77 -7.64 -16.67
CA GLY A 264 16.65 -8.48 -16.25
C GLY A 264 15.34 -7.71 -16.33
N GLY A 265 14.40 -8.14 -17.19
CA GLY A 265 13.11 -7.53 -17.43
C GLY A 265 12.25 -7.32 -16.18
N ILE A 266 11.16 -6.57 -16.33
CA ILE A 266 10.22 -6.21 -15.24
C ILE A 266 9.74 -7.46 -14.48
N VAL A 267 9.44 -8.56 -15.17
CA VAL A 267 8.98 -9.82 -14.56
C VAL A 267 10.04 -10.38 -13.62
N ARG A 268 11.31 -10.41 -14.03
CA ARG A 268 12.43 -10.87 -13.19
C ARG A 268 12.65 -9.97 -11.97
N THR A 269 12.45 -8.65 -12.13
CA THR A 269 12.57 -7.71 -11.01
C THR A 269 11.46 -7.92 -9.99
N ILE A 270 10.21 -8.13 -10.45
CA ILE A 270 9.06 -8.39 -9.58
C ILE A 270 9.22 -9.74 -8.88
N SER A 271 9.61 -10.80 -9.58
CA SER A 271 9.73 -12.14 -9.01
C SER A 271 10.84 -12.27 -7.95
N LYS A 272 11.81 -11.36 -7.94
CA LYS A 272 12.84 -11.26 -6.89
C LYS A 272 12.34 -10.57 -5.61
N LEU A 273 11.21 -9.85 -5.67
CA LEU A 273 10.67 -9.08 -4.55
C LEU A 273 9.94 -9.98 -3.55
N SER A 274 10.66 -10.89 -2.91
CA SER A 274 10.10 -11.84 -1.93
C SER A 274 9.71 -11.22 -0.60
N VAL A 275 10.09 -9.96 -0.37
CA VAL A 275 9.80 -9.21 0.86
C VAL A 275 9.25 -7.83 0.52
N TRP A 276 8.29 -7.36 1.34
CA TRP A 276 7.73 -6.03 1.22
C TRP A 276 8.10 -5.19 2.43
N PRO A 277 8.74 -4.02 2.25
CA PRO A 277 9.03 -3.12 3.36
C PRO A 277 7.75 -2.50 3.87
N VAL A 278 7.52 -2.59 5.17
CA VAL A 278 6.38 -1.98 5.86
C VAL A 278 6.89 -0.80 6.68
N LEU A 279 6.40 0.38 6.35
CA LEU A 279 6.56 1.59 7.12
C LEU A 279 5.16 2.09 7.44
N ASN A 280 4.86 2.27 8.73
CA ASN A 280 3.53 2.66 9.16
C ASN A 280 3.59 3.72 10.27
N LEU A 281 2.78 4.77 10.12
CA LEU A 281 2.57 5.81 11.12
C LEU A 281 1.13 5.75 11.59
N ARG A 282 0.92 5.58 12.89
CA ARG A 282 -0.40 5.37 13.49
C ARG A 282 -0.65 6.31 14.66
N LEU A 283 -1.90 6.69 14.81
CA LEU A 283 -2.43 7.36 15.99
C LEU A 283 -3.31 6.39 16.75
N ALA A 284 -2.95 6.11 18.00
CA ALA A 284 -3.69 5.25 18.91
C ALA A 284 -4.40 6.08 19.96
N VAL A 285 -5.66 5.73 20.21
CA VAL A 285 -6.50 6.34 21.25
C VAL A 285 -6.91 5.25 22.22
N ARG A 286 -6.56 5.41 23.52
CA ARG A 286 -7.02 4.51 24.57
C ARG A 286 -8.52 4.72 24.84
N LEU A 287 -9.29 3.65 24.79
CA LEU A 287 -10.72 3.67 24.97
C LEU A 287 -11.08 3.62 26.47
N PHE A 288 -10.46 2.71 27.21
CA PHE A 288 -10.62 2.55 28.66
C PHE A 288 -9.35 1.99 29.28
#